data_d578268b9bc7f15834ef2405426b068e
#
_entry.id   d578268b9bc7f15834ef2405426b068e
#
_cell.length_a   1.000
_cell.length_b   1.000
_cell.length_c   1.000
_cell.angle_alpha   90.00
_cell.angle_beta   90.00
_cell.angle_gamma   90.00
#
_symmetry.space_group_name_H-M   'P 1'
#
loop_
_entity.id
_entity.type
_entity.pdbx_description
1 polymer ?
#
loop_
_entity_poly.entity_id
_entity_poly.type
_entity_poly.pdbx_seq_one_letter_code
_entity_poly.pdbx_strand_id
1 'polypeptide(L)'
;MPERVVRLAEEVGQVTGQTMQGIEQVAKSTKMLALNALIESARAGERGAGFAVVAREVSEVADRARTLSEDLSGELRPRIAELTELGHQLVARVRGQRLADLALNAIEIVDRNLYERSCDVRWWATDAAVVDALAPGAPAAAAAFAGRRLGVILRSYTVYLDLWLADAHGRVVAHGSSTRARDAVGSDVSGQAWFRAAMATRDSDDYAALDVEQHAGLGATTATYATAVREGGRADGRPVGALGAFFDWEHQAQTIVEGVRLTPAERESTRVLLLDRDGLVLAASDRVGVLHERVALCTDGQPSGTYTADGTTVGFALTPGYETYPGLGWYGALVQRH
;
A
#
# COMPACT_ATOMS: atom_id res chain seq x y z
N MET A 1 1.23 -19.36 -8.13
CA MET A 1 1.96 -19.82 -9.32
C MET A 1 3.48 -19.81 -9.11
N PRO A 2 4.15 -18.70 -8.71
CA PRO A 2 5.61 -18.70 -8.55
C PRO A 2 6.13 -19.69 -7.51
N GLU A 3 5.45 -19.86 -6.38
CA GLU A 3 5.82 -20.83 -5.34
C GLU A 3 5.83 -22.30 -5.85
N ARG A 4 4.99 -22.57 -6.85
CA ARG A 4 4.98 -23.90 -7.48
C ARG A 4 6.23 -24.18 -8.30
N VAL A 5 6.81 -23.12 -8.91
CA VAL A 5 8.08 -23.23 -9.66
C VAL A 5 9.22 -23.59 -8.72
N VAL A 6 9.32 -22.91 -7.58
CA VAL A 6 10.34 -23.22 -6.55
C VAL A 6 10.22 -24.67 -6.10
N ARG A 7 9.02 -25.08 -5.68
CA ARG A 7 8.78 -26.44 -5.22
C ARG A 7 9.12 -27.50 -6.28
N LEU A 8 8.75 -27.25 -7.55
CA LEU A 8 9.09 -28.17 -8.64
C LEU A 8 10.60 -28.24 -8.88
N ALA A 9 11.32 -27.13 -8.78
CA ALA A 9 12.77 -27.12 -8.88
C ALA A 9 13.44 -27.93 -7.76
N GLU A 10 12.96 -27.79 -6.54
CA GLU A 10 13.42 -28.57 -5.37
C GLU A 10 13.12 -30.08 -5.55
N GLU A 11 11.90 -30.44 -5.98
CA GLU A 11 11.51 -31.82 -6.27
C GLU A 11 12.40 -32.46 -7.35
N VAL A 12 12.64 -31.71 -8.46
CA VAL A 12 13.56 -32.15 -9.54
C VAL A 12 14.97 -32.34 -8.98
N GLY A 13 15.45 -31.43 -8.14
CA GLY A 13 16.76 -31.58 -7.50
C GLY A 13 16.89 -32.83 -6.66
N GLN A 14 15.87 -33.11 -5.86
CA GLN A 14 15.83 -34.29 -5.01
C GLN A 14 15.80 -35.59 -5.83
N VAL A 15 14.91 -35.68 -6.83
CA VAL A 15 14.79 -36.85 -7.71
C VAL A 15 16.07 -37.08 -8.49
N THR A 16 16.68 -36.03 -9.04
CA THR A 16 17.96 -36.11 -9.75
C THR A 16 19.05 -36.63 -8.84
N GLY A 17 19.20 -36.11 -7.62
CA GLY A 17 20.18 -36.56 -6.65
C GLY A 17 20.02 -38.02 -6.29
N GLN A 18 18.81 -38.49 -6.02
CA GLN A 18 18.52 -39.90 -5.72
C GLN A 18 18.84 -40.82 -6.91
N THR A 19 18.47 -40.43 -8.12
CA THR A 19 18.74 -41.20 -9.34
C THR A 19 20.23 -41.35 -9.60
N MET A 20 21.02 -40.28 -9.46
CA MET A 20 22.47 -40.31 -9.63
C MET A 20 23.13 -41.24 -8.60
N GLN A 21 22.73 -41.18 -7.33
CA GLN A 21 23.21 -42.11 -6.30
C GLN A 21 22.90 -43.57 -6.65
N GLY A 22 21.70 -43.83 -7.17
CA GLY A 22 21.30 -45.17 -7.64
C GLY A 22 22.20 -45.66 -8.76
N ILE A 23 22.48 -44.82 -9.77
CA ILE A 23 23.36 -45.18 -10.90
C ILE A 23 24.78 -45.48 -10.39
N GLU A 24 25.32 -44.64 -9.49
CA GLU A 24 26.65 -44.85 -8.92
C GLU A 24 26.74 -46.18 -8.18
N GLN A 25 25.74 -46.54 -7.39
CA GLN A 25 25.67 -47.81 -6.67
C GLN A 25 25.62 -48.99 -7.60
N VAL A 26 24.82 -48.94 -8.69
CA VAL A 26 24.74 -49.97 -9.71
C VAL A 26 26.09 -50.12 -10.44
N ALA A 27 26.71 -49.02 -10.83
CA ALA A 27 28.02 -49.03 -11.48
C ALA A 27 29.10 -49.66 -10.58
N LYS A 28 29.11 -49.29 -9.30
CA LYS A 28 30.04 -49.90 -8.30
C LYS A 28 29.81 -51.38 -8.14
N SER A 29 28.56 -51.82 -8.03
CA SER A 29 28.22 -53.25 -7.89
C SER A 29 28.63 -54.05 -9.14
N THR A 30 28.35 -53.47 -10.33
CA THR A 30 28.71 -54.07 -11.64
C THR A 30 30.22 -54.19 -11.77
N LYS A 31 30.98 -53.19 -11.36
CA LYS A 31 32.46 -53.24 -11.37
C LYS A 31 33.02 -54.32 -10.45
N MET A 32 32.43 -54.49 -9.27
CA MET A 32 32.82 -55.55 -8.33
C MET A 32 32.52 -56.94 -8.91
N LEU A 33 31.38 -57.14 -9.59
CA LEU A 33 31.06 -58.38 -10.27
C LEU A 33 32.04 -58.68 -11.39
N ALA A 34 32.39 -57.68 -12.20
CA ALA A 34 33.39 -57.81 -13.26
C ALA A 34 34.77 -58.18 -12.72
N LEU A 35 35.19 -57.57 -11.62
CA LEU A 35 36.45 -57.89 -10.96
C LEU A 35 36.47 -59.35 -10.45
N ASN A 36 35.39 -59.81 -9.83
CA ASN A 36 35.27 -61.18 -9.37
C ASN A 36 35.35 -62.17 -10.54
N ALA A 37 34.65 -61.84 -11.67
CA ALA A 37 34.70 -62.67 -12.88
C ALA A 37 36.11 -62.70 -13.51
N LEU A 38 36.88 -61.60 -13.46
CA LEU A 38 38.30 -61.59 -13.88
C LEU A 38 39.17 -62.48 -13.02
N ILE A 39 38.96 -62.50 -11.73
CA ILE A 39 39.70 -63.35 -10.80
C ILE A 39 39.41 -64.82 -11.09
N GLU A 40 38.15 -65.20 -11.27
CA GLU A 40 37.79 -66.59 -11.58
C GLU A 40 38.26 -67.03 -12.98
N SER A 41 38.23 -66.11 -13.95
CA SER A 41 38.78 -66.37 -15.30
C SER A 41 40.29 -66.67 -15.27
N ALA A 42 41.04 -65.90 -14.46
CA ALA A 42 42.46 -66.13 -14.25
C ALA A 42 42.75 -67.48 -13.59
N ARG A 43 41.92 -67.90 -12.66
CA ARG A 43 42.01 -69.25 -12.02
C ARG A 43 41.72 -70.40 -12.99
N ALA A 44 40.88 -70.17 -14.00
CA ALA A 44 40.55 -71.18 -15.01
C ALA A 44 41.60 -71.34 -16.14
N GLY A 45 42.63 -70.53 -16.13
CA GLY A 45 43.72 -70.54 -17.08
C GLY A 45 43.21 -70.31 -18.54
N GLU A 46 43.80 -71.07 -19.53
CA GLU A 46 43.42 -70.91 -20.96
C GLU A 46 41.91 -71.05 -21.23
N ARG A 47 41.19 -71.85 -20.46
CA ARG A 47 39.76 -72.06 -20.62
C ARG A 47 38.96 -70.86 -20.16
N GLY A 48 39.53 -69.95 -19.38
CA GLY A 48 38.90 -68.71 -18.90
C GLY A 48 39.17 -67.50 -19.78
N ALA A 49 40.00 -67.58 -20.81
CA ALA A 49 40.43 -66.40 -21.57
C ALA A 49 39.27 -65.62 -22.22
N GLY A 50 38.27 -66.29 -22.78
CA GLY A 50 37.07 -65.62 -23.34
C GLY A 50 36.24 -64.89 -22.29
N PHE A 51 36.08 -65.45 -21.09
CA PHE A 51 35.38 -64.79 -20.01
C PHE A 51 36.12 -63.59 -19.48
N ALA A 52 37.46 -63.58 -19.47
CA ALA A 52 38.28 -62.44 -19.04
C ALA A 52 38.08 -61.20 -19.95
N VAL A 53 37.85 -61.39 -21.29
CA VAL A 53 37.54 -60.33 -22.20
C VAL A 53 36.21 -59.68 -21.86
N VAL A 54 35.15 -60.50 -21.72
CA VAL A 54 33.81 -60.01 -21.37
C VAL A 54 33.82 -59.29 -20.02
N ALA A 55 34.50 -59.86 -19.02
CA ALA A 55 34.61 -59.21 -17.72
C ALA A 55 35.30 -57.84 -17.75
N ARG A 56 36.35 -57.68 -18.61
CA ARG A 56 36.97 -56.39 -18.84
C ARG A 56 35.99 -55.37 -19.48
N GLU A 57 35.28 -55.78 -20.51
CA GLU A 57 34.28 -54.92 -21.16
C GLU A 57 33.20 -54.49 -20.21
N VAL A 58 32.69 -55.38 -19.33
CA VAL A 58 31.71 -55.06 -18.27
C VAL A 58 32.29 -54.06 -17.28
N SER A 59 33.57 -54.20 -16.89
CA SER A 59 34.25 -53.22 -16.00
C SER A 59 34.35 -51.85 -16.64
N GLU A 60 34.73 -51.80 -17.95
CA GLU A 60 34.81 -50.53 -18.69
C GLU A 60 33.43 -49.83 -18.83
N VAL A 61 32.35 -50.62 -19.08
CA VAL A 61 30.98 -50.08 -19.11
C VAL A 61 30.59 -49.50 -17.74
N ALA A 62 30.91 -50.18 -16.64
CA ALA A 62 30.65 -49.67 -15.30
C ALA A 62 31.42 -48.35 -14.99
N ASP A 63 32.68 -48.28 -15.40
CA ASP A 63 33.48 -47.03 -15.26
C ASP A 63 32.91 -45.87 -16.09
N ARG A 64 32.51 -46.14 -17.36
CA ARG A 64 31.85 -45.14 -18.20
C ARG A 64 30.54 -44.65 -17.59
N ALA A 65 29.70 -45.56 -17.07
CA ALA A 65 28.44 -45.23 -16.43
C ALA A 65 28.67 -44.33 -15.20
N ARG A 66 29.70 -44.60 -14.39
CA ARG A 66 30.08 -43.77 -13.25
C ARG A 66 30.51 -42.38 -13.70
N THR A 67 31.43 -42.27 -14.65
CA THR A 67 31.92 -40.97 -15.16
C THR A 67 30.77 -40.13 -15.74
N LEU A 68 29.90 -40.74 -16.55
CA LEU A 68 28.73 -40.04 -17.13
C LEU A 68 27.76 -39.55 -16.04
N SER A 69 27.58 -40.33 -14.96
CA SER A 69 26.74 -39.92 -13.81
C SER A 69 27.36 -38.78 -13.03
N GLU A 70 28.70 -38.79 -12.82
CA GLU A 70 29.45 -37.72 -12.18
C GLU A 70 29.36 -36.42 -13.00
N ASP A 71 29.61 -36.49 -14.32
CA ASP A 71 29.53 -35.35 -15.24
C ASP A 71 28.11 -34.73 -15.25
N LEU A 72 27.09 -35.58 -15.39
CA LEU A 72 25.70 -35.12 -15.39
C LEU A 72 25.29 -34.49 -14.05
N SER A 73 25.75 -35.09 -12.92
CA SER A 73 25.54 -34.51 -11.59
C SER A 73 26.21 -33.14 -11.45
N GLY A 74 27.44 -33.02 -11.98
CA GLY A 74 28.21 -31.77 -12.00
C GLY A 74 27.53 -30.66 -12.80
N GLU A 75 26.86 -31.01 -13.89
CA GLU A 75 26.14 -30.03 -14.72
C GLU A 75 24.74 -29.67 -14.17
N LEU A 76 23.98 -30.64 -13.67
CA LEU A 76 22.59 -30.40 -13.26
C LEU A 76 22.46 -29.71 -11.91
N ARG A 77 23.32 -30.03 -10.92
CA ARG A 77 23.25 -29.42 -9.58
C ARG A 77 23.32 -27.88 -9.61
N PRO A 78 24.28 -27.25 -10.27
CA PRO A 78 24.33 -25.78 -10.32
C PRO A 78 23.12 -25.16 -11.03
N ARG A 79 22.62 -25.80 -12.11
CA ARG A 79 21.46 -25.32 -12.85
C ARG A 79 20.16 -25.40 -12.02
N ILE A 80 19.98 -26.46 -11.26
CA ILE A 80 18.83 -26.61 -10.34
C ILE A 80 18.91 -25.56 -9.21
N ALA A 81 20.11 -25.35 -8.65
CA ALA A 81 20.30 -24.31 -7.63
C ALA A 81 20.01 -22.91 -8.18
N GLU A 82 20.46 -22.58 -9.39
CA GLU A 82 20.16 -21.33 -10.08
C GLU A 82 18.65 -21.17 -10.32
N LEU A 83 17.98 -22.23 -10.80
CA LEU A 83 16.53 -22.21 -11.01
C LEU A 83 15.75 -21.99 -9.71
N THR A 84 16.18 -22.61 -8.62
CA THR A 84 15.57 -22.44 -7.30
C THR A 84 15.73 -20.99 -6.82
N GLU A 85 16.93 -20.42 -6.94
CA GLU A 85 17.21 -19.04 -6.58
C GLU A 85 16.40 -18.03 -7.42
N LEU A 86 16.35 -18.20 -8.74
CA LEU A 86 15.51 -17.39 -9.63
C LEU A 86 14.02 -17.50 -9.26
N GLY A 87 13.59 -18.68 -8.86
CA GLY A 87 12.23 -18.92 -8.38
C GLY A 87 11.92 -18.11 -7.11
N HIS A 88 12.82 -18.11 -6.13
CA HIS A 88 12.67 -17.30 -4.91
C HIS A 88 12.65 -15.81 -5.20
N GLN A 89 13.55 -15.33 -6.07
CA GLN A 89 13.58 -13.93 -6.49
C GLN A 89 12.28 -13.52 -7.21
N LEU A 90 11.72 -14.38 -8.05
CA LEU A 90 10.45 -14.13 -8.71
C LEU A 90 9.28 -14.05 -7.71
N VAL A 91 9.22 -14.95 -6.72
CA VAL A 91 8.21 -14.92 -5.65
C VAL A 91 8.30 -13.60 -4.88
N ALA A 92 9.50 -13.22 -4.44
CA ALA A 92 9.73 -11.97 -3.70
C ALA A 92 9.31 -10.74 -4.52
N ARG A 93 9.71 -10.69 -5.80
CA ARG A 93 9.36 -9.59 -6.72
C ARG A 93 7.85 -9.47 -6.92
N VAL A 94 7.16 -10.57 -7.21
CA VAL A 94 5.70 -10.57 -7.44
C VAL A 94 4.94 -10.15 -6.18
N ARG A 95 5.36 -10.64 -5.02
CA ARG A 95 4.77 -10.23 -3.73
C ARG A 95 5.00 -8.74 -3.48
N GLY A 96 6.24 -8.27 -3.60
CA GLY A 96 6.58 -6.87 -3.42
C GLY A 96 5.76 -5.96 -4.34
N GLN A 97 5.76 -6.25 -5.66
CA GLN A 97 5.00 -5.46 -6.63
C GLN A 97 3.50 -5.41 -6.27
N ARG A 98 2.91 -6.53 -5.86
CA ARG A 98 1.52 -6.57 -5.42
C ARG A 98 1.26 -5.65 -4.21
N LEU A 99 2.18 -5.60 -3.24
CA LEU A 99 2.03 -4.69 -2.09
C LEU A 99 2.10 -3.22 -2.53
N ALA A 100 3.01 -2.86 -3.44
CA ALA A 100 3.11 -1.51 -3.98
C ALA A 100 1.86 -1.11 -4.78
N ASP A 101 1.33 -2.01 -5.61
CA ASP A 101 0.10 -1.77 -6.39
C ASP A 101 -1.12 -1.57 -5.46
N LEU A 102 -1.22 -2.33 -4.37
CA LEU A 102 -2.27 -2.17 -3.37
C LEU A 102 -2.10 -0.87 -2.57
N ALA A 103 -0.87 -0.47 -2.27
CA ALA A 103 -0.56 0.80 -1.64
C ALA A 103 -0.97 1.98 -2.53
N LEU A 104 -0.63 1.91 -3.82
CA LEU A 104 -1.05 2.91 -4.81
C LEU A 104 -2.57 2.99 -4.89
N ASN A 105 -3.25 1.86 -5.01
CA ASN A 105 -4.72 1.85 -5.07
C ASN A 105 -5.36 2.48 -3.82
N ALA A 106 -4.83 2.20 -2.63
CA ALA A 106 -5.34 2.79 -1.40
C ALA A 106 -5.20 4.31 -1.38
N ILE A 107 -4.02 4.85 -1.77
CA ILE A 107 -3.80 6.30 -1.77
C ILE A 107 -4.55 7.02 -2.91
N GLU A 108 -4.73 6.38 -4.07
CA GLU A 108 -5.57 6.93 -5.15
C GLU A 108 -7.04 7.07 -4.74
N ILE A 109 -7.57 6.14 -3.92
CA ILE A 109 -8.93 6.28 -3.37
C ILE A 109 -8.99 7.49 -2.44
N VAL A 110 -7.96 7.74 -1.63
CA VAL A 110 -7.86 8.94 -0.80
C VAL A 110 -7.87 10.19 -1.67
N ASP A 111 -7.01 10.26 -2.68
CA ASP A 111 -6.90 11.44 -3.57
C ASP A 111 -8.23 11.78 -4.25
N ARG A 112 -8.95 10.79 -4.76
CA ARG A 112 -10.27 10.99 -5.37
C ARG A 112 -11.28 11.53 -4.37
N ASN A 113 -11.32 10.96 -3.16
CA ASN A 113 -12.19 11.46 -2.11
C ASN A 113 -11.87 12.92 -1.76
N LEU A 114 -10.58 13.24 -1.60
CA LEU A 114 -10.14 14.58 -1.19
C LEU A 114 -10.28 15.62 -2.32
N TYR A 115 -10.14 15.21 -3.59
CA TYR A 115 -10.48 16.05 -4.73
C TYR A 115 -11.94 16.51 -4.68
N GLU A 116 -12.88 15.60 -4.44
CA GLU A 116 -14.29 15.96 -4.30
C GLU A 116 -14.52 16.99 -3.19
N ARG A 117 -13.80 16.84 -2.05
CA ARG A 117 -13.88 17.84 -0.95
C ARG A 117 -13.41 19.21 -1.37
N SER A 118 -12.37 19.29 -2.20
CA SER A 118 -11.89 20.55 -2.75
C SER A 118 -12.93 21.19 -3.70
N CYS A 119 -13.66 20.40 -4.44
CA CYS A 119 -14.76 20.87 -5.30
C CYS A 119 -15.98 21.32 -4.49
N ASP A 120 -16.37 20.52 -3.50
CA ASP A 120 -17.51 20.79 -2.64
C ASP A 120 -17.38 22.13 -1.92
N VAL A 121 -16.25 22.37 -1.25
CA VAL A 121 -16.06 23.61 -0.47
C VAL A 121 -16.06 24.87 -1.35
N ARG A 122 -15.44 24.79 -2.54
CA ARG A 122 -15.44 25.89 -3.51
C ARG A 122 -16.86 26.19 -4.01
N TRP A 123 -17.59 25.15 -4.39
CA TRP A 123 -18.96 25.31 -4.87
C TRP A 123 -19.89 25.85 -3.79
N TRP A 124 -19.88 25.28 -2.59
CA TRP A 124 -20.75 25.72 -1.51
C TRP A 124 -20.43 27.14 -1.01
N ALA A 125 -19.18 27.59 -1.09
CA ALA A 125 -18.80 28.95 -0.77
C ALA A 125 -19.46 30.01 -1.70
N THR A 126 -19.98 29.62 -2.87
CA THR A 126 -20.71 30.48 -3.81
C THR A 126 -22.23 30.35 -3.69
N ASP A 127 -22.76 29.47 -2.82
CA ASP A 127 -24.22 29.36 -2.61
C ASP A 127 -24.77 30.70 -2.09
N ALA A 128 -25.85 31.16 -2.72
CA ALA A 128 -26.44 32.47 -2.41
C ALA A 128 -26.78 32.60 -0.91
N ALA A 129 -27.26 31.55 -0.25
CA ALA A 129 -27.57 31.60 1.16
C ALA A 129 -26.32 31.79 2.04
N VAL A 130 -25.17 31.23 1.64
CA VAL A 130 -23.87 31.39 2.31
C VAL A 130 -23.36 32.81 2.11
N VAL A 131 -23.39 33.31 0.89
CA VAL A 131 -22.94 34.67 0.53
C VAL A 131 -23.80 35.74 1.21
N ASP A 132 -25.13 35.60 1.15
CA ASP A 132 -26.08 36.56 1.72
C ASP A 132 -25.97 36.63 3.25
N ALA A 133 -25.64 35.52 3.91
CA ALA A 133 -25.47 35.48 5.37
C ALA A 133 -24.26 36.30 5.85
N LEU A 134 -23.28 36.55 4.97
CA LEU A 134 -22.07 37.36 5.24
C LEU A 134 -22.11 38.76 4.63
N ALA A 135 -23.21 39.14 3.98
CA ALA A 135 -23.38 40.47 3.41
C ALA A 135 -23.40 41.55 4.53
N PRO A 136 -22.82 42.73 4.30
CA PRO A 136 -22.90 43.83 5.27
C PRO A 136 -24.33 44.15 5.70
N GLY A 137 -24.61 44.08 7.00
CA GLY A 137 -25.95 44.35 7.53
C GLY A 137 -26.94 43.18 7.33
N ALA A 138 -26.49 42.00 6.99
CA ALA A 138 -27.33 40.82 6.84
C ALA A 138 -28.19 40.55 8.10
N PRO A 139 -29.50 40.31 7.93
CA PRO A 139 -30.34 40.02 9.09
C PRO A 139 -30.01 38.65 9.69
N ALA A 140 -30.27 38.45 10.97
CA ALA A 140 -30.05 37.15 11.63
C ALA A 140 -30.78 35.99 10.94
N ALA A 141 -31.89 36.28 10.26
CA ALA A 141 -32.65 35.31 9.46
C ALA A 141 -31.83 34.73 8.28
N ALA A 142 -30.90 35.50 7.70
CA ALA A 142 -30.02 35.05 6.61
C ALA A 142 -29.04 34.01 7.14
N ALA A 143 -28.38 34.23 8.27
CA ALA A 143 -27.51 33.24 8.91
C ALA A 143 -28.28 31.95 9.29
N ALA A 144 -29.49 32.09 9.82
CA ALA A 144 -30.35 30.95 10.11
C ALA A 144 -30.77 30.17 8.84
N PHE A 145 -30.95 30.88 7.72
CA PHE A 145 -31.25 30.24 6.42
C PHE A 145 -30.01 29.51 5.89
N ALA A 146 -28.83 30.12 5.94
CA ALA A 146 -27.56 29.47 5.59
C ALA A 146 -27.34 28.17 6.39
N GLY A 147 -27.54 28.22 7.72
CA GLY A 147 -27.44 27.04 8.57
C GLY A 147 -28.39 25.91 8.13
N ARG A 148 -29.66 26.25 7.77
CA ARG A 148 -30.58 25.24 7.22
C ARG A 148 -30.10 24.66 5.91
N ARG A 149 -29.51 25.44 5.00
CA ARG A 149 -28.96 24.99 3.73
C ARG A 149 -27.76 24.07 3.95
N LEU A 150 -26.79 24.48 4.79
CA LEU A 150 -25.66 23.66 5.20
C LEU A 150 -26.12 22.35 5.86
N GLY A 151 -27.19 22.40 6.66
CA GLY A 151 -27.80 21.22 7.27
C GLY A 151 -28.41 20.24 6.25
N VAL A 152 -28.92 20.73 5.11
CA VAL A 152 -29.38 19.85 4.01
C VAL A 152 -28.18 19.14 3.39
N ILE A 153 -27.09 19.87 3.11
CA ILE A 153 -25.86 19.30 2.57
C ILE A 153 -25.35 18.23 3.51
N LEU A 154 -25.19 18.53 4.80
CA LEU A 154 -24.67 17.63 5.82
C LEU A 154 -25.48 16.32 5.93
N ARG A 155 -26.80 16.37 5.80
CA ARG A 155 -27.63 15.16 5.79
C ARG A 155 -27.53 14.35 4.51
N SER A 156 -27.19 14.98 3.40
CA SER A 156 -27.02 14.32 2.10
C SER A 156 -25.63 13.68 1.94
N TYR A 157 -24.62 14.31 2.55
CA TYR A 157 -23.23 13.87 2.50
C TYR A 157 -22.81 13.31 3.86
N THR A 158 -22.84 12.00 4.00
CA THR A 158 -22.51 11.30 5.27
C THR A 158 -21.01 11.35 5.62
N VAL A 159 -20.21 11.93 4.76
CA VAL A 159 -18.74 12.01 4.90
C VAL A 159 -18.26 13.24 5.69
N TYR A 160 -19.16 14.17 6.03
CA TYR A 160 -18.79 15.37 6.77
C TYR A 160 -19.30 15.30 8.22
N LEU A 161 -18.46 15.76 9.14
CA LEU A 161 -18.82 15.94 10.54
C LEU A 161 -19.64 17.21 10.73
N ASP A 162 -19.20 18.32 10.08
CA ASP A 162 -19.92 19.59 10.06
C ASP A 162 -19.41 20.52 8.94
N LEU A 163 -20.16 21.60 8.71
CA LEU A 163 -19.83 22.67 7.79
C LEU A 163 -20.00 23.99 8.57
N TRP A 164 -18.92 24.77 8.69
CA TRP A 164 -18.96 26.04 9.46
C TRP A 164 -18.77 27.25 8.57
N LEU A 165 -19.66 28.23 8.72
CA LEU A 165 -19.59 29.52 8.07
C LEU A 165 -19.15 30.56 9.11
N ALA A 166 -17.99 31.19 8.90
CA ALA A 166 -17.47 32.24 9.75
C ALA A 166 -17.42 33.60 9.02
N ASP A 167 -17.67 34.70 9.73
CA ASP A 167 -17.54 36.04 9.19
C ASP A 167 -16.05 36.46 9.02
N ALA A 168 -15.81 37.65 8.48
CA ALA A 168 -14.46 38.18 8.26
C ALA A 168 -13.63 38.36 9.55
N HIS A 169 -14.25 38.37 10.71
CA HIS A 169 -13.61 38.45 12.01
C HIS A 169 -13.34 37.11 12.66
N GLY A 170 -13.73 36.02 11.98
CA GLY A 170 -13.58 34.64 12.46
C GLY A 170 -14.66 34.21 13.47
N ARG A 171 -15.81 34.91 13.53
CA ARG A 171 -16.94 34.45 14.31
C ARG A 171 -17.83 33.52 13.49
N VAL A 172 -18.08 32.32 13.97
CA VAL A 172 -19.00 31.38 13.34
C VAL A 172 -20.43 31.93 13.39
N VAL A 173 -21.03 32.18 12.23
CA VAL A 173 -22.38 32.73 12.10
C VAL A 173 -23.43 31.67 11.77
N ALA A 174 -23.04 30.58 11.14
CA ALA A 174 -23.92 29.45 10.82
C ALA A 174 -23.11 28.14 10.72
N HIS A 175 -23.77 27.01 10.92
CA HIS A 175 -23.20 25.67 10.71
C HIS A 175 -24.27 24.68 10.27
N GLY A 176 -23.85 23.48 9.86
CA GLY A 176 -24.74 22.43 9.36
C GLY A 176 -25.63 21.78 10.41
N SER A 177 -25.58 22.23 11.67
CA SER A 177 -26.38 21.73 12.81
C SER A 177 -26.08 20.26 13.15
N SER A 178 -24.82 19.86 13.10
CA SER A 178 -24.42 18.55 13.59
C SER A 178 -24.67 18.42 15.09
N THR A 179 -24.92 17.23 15.56
CA THR A 179 -25.08 16.96 16.99
C THR A 179 -23.78 17.14 17.78
N ARG A 180 -22.63 17.15 17.09
CA ARG A 180 -21.29 17.29 17.68
C ARG A 180 -20.91 18.72 18.02
N ALA A 181 -21.46 19.70 17.31
CA ALA A 181 -21.05 21.11 17.41
C ALA A 181 -22.23 22.04 17.73
N ARG A 182 -23.06 21.70 18.71
CA ARG A 182 -24.27 22.47 19.08
C ARG A 182 -24.01 23.95 19.40
N ASP A 183 -22.84 24.24 19.96
CA ASP A 183 -22.44 25.58 20.38
C ASP A 183 -21.44 26.24 19.41
N ALA A 184 -21.37 25.80 18.15
CA ALA A 184 -20.44 26.35 17.16
C ALA A 184 -20.76 27.82 16.85
N VAL A 185 -22.05 28.18 16.72
CA VAL A 185 -22.45 29.57 16.42
C VAL A 185 -22.02 30.50 17.55
N GLY A 186 -21.32 31.59 17.16
CA GLY A 186 -20.76 32.57 18.10
C GLY A 186 -19.32 32.24 18.56
N SER A 187 -18.80 31.04 18.29
CA SER A 187 -17.41 30.73 18.61
C SER A 187 -16.44 31.56 17.74
N ASP A 188 -15.25 31.84 18.29
CA ASP A 188 -14.17 32.51 17.61
C ASP A 188 -13.18 31.49 17.02
N VAL A 189 -13.05 31.47 15.70
CA VAL A 189 -12.14 30.61 14.94
C VAL A 189 -11.02 31.40 14.26
N SER A 190 -10.87 32.69 14.54
CA SER A 190 -9.87 33.58 13.92
C SER A 190 -8.44 33.06 14.10
N GLY A 191 -8.17 32.38 15.22
CA GLY A 191 -6.90 31.73 15.53
C GLY A 191 -6.69 30.38 14.89
N GLN A 192 -7.72 29.77 14.30
CA GLN A 192 -7.62 28.43 13.73
C GLN A 192 -6.93 28.44 12.35
N ALA A 193 -6.16 27.38 12.08
CA ALA A 193 -5.37 27.28 10.84
C ALA A 193 -6.25 27.30 9.59
N TRP A 194 -7.36 26.55 9.60
CA TRP A 194 -8.28 26.47 8.48
C TRP A 194 -8.89 27.84 8.11
N PHE A 195 -9.28 28.65 9.10
CA PHE A 195 -9.88 29.96 8.87
C PHE A 195 -8.86 30.91 8.24
N ARG A 196 -7.64 30.97 8.79
CA ARG A 196 -6.57 31.82 8.25
C ARG A 196 -6.18 31.43 6.85
N ALA A 197 -6.06 30.13 6.59
CA ALA A 197 -5.74 29.60 5.27
C ALA A 197 -6.86 29.90 4.27
N ALA A 198 -8.13 29.73 4.65
CA ALA A 198 -9.28 30.05 3.82
C ALA A 198 -9.31 31.55 3.43
N MET A 199 -9.12 32.45 4.42
CA MET A 199 -9.11 33.89 4.18
C MET A 199 -7.94 34.37 3.31
N ALA A 200 -6.86 33.56 3.20
CA ALA A 200 -5.70 33.83 2.36
C ALA A 200 -5.84 33.28 0.92
N THR A 201 -6.92 32.57 0.59
CA THR A 201 -7.18 32.08 -0.78
C THR A 201 -7.30 33.26 -1.76
N ARG A 202 -6.74 33.09 -2.98
CA ARG A 202 -6.59 34.17 -3.97
C ARG A 202 -7.88 34.50 -4.70
N ASP A 203 -8.63 33.46 -5.05
CA ASP A 203 -9.85 33.52 -5.85
C ASP A 203 -10.83 32.40 -5.46
N SER A 204 -11.93 32.22 -6.19
CA SER A 204 -12.92 31.17 -5.89
C SER A 204 -12.46 29.77 -6.29
N ASP A 205 -11.41 29.65 -7.10
CA ASP A 205 -10.87 28.37 -7.52
C ASP A 205 -9.81 27.83 -6.56
N ASP A 206 -9.35 28.72 -5.65
CA ASP A 206 -8.36 28.41 -4.62
C ASP A 206 -9.04 27.88 -3.35
N TYR A 207 -8.36 26.99 -2.64
CA TYR A 207 -8.83 26.40 -1.41
C TYR A 207 -7.65 26.04 -0.49
N ALA A 208 -7.93 25.90 0.78
CA ALA A 208 -7.01 25.35 1.76
C ALA A 208 -7.38 23.90 2.05
N ALA A 209 -6.40 22.99 1.95
CA ALA A 209 -6.48 21.62 2.42
C ALA A 209 -5.50 21.48 3.58
N LEU A 210 -5.97 21.06 4.74
CA LEU A 210 -5.16 20.91 5.94
C LEU A 210 -4.91 19.43 6.19
N ASP A 211 -3.75 19.16 6.79
CA ASP A 211 -3.41 17.81 7.26
C ASP A 211 -4.42 17.33 8.31
N VAL A 212 -4.46 16.01 8.50
CA VAL A 212 -5.36 15.36 9.47
C VAL A 212 -4.99 15.76 10.89
N GLU A 213 -5.98 16.23 11.64
CA GLU A 213 -5.80 16.61 13.03
C GLU A 213 -6.99 16.21 13.92
N GLN A 214 -6.74 16.16 15.23
CA GLN A 214 -7.83 16.03 16.21
C GLN A 214 -8.49 17.41 16.40
N HIS A 215 -9.71 17.58 15.86
CA HIS A 215 -10.43 18.84 15.94
C HIS A 215 -11.16 18.97 17.28
N ALA A 216 -10.67 19.87 18.16
CA ALA A 216 -11.19 20.01 19.54
C ALA A 216 -12.69 20.35 19.59
N GLY A 217 -13.17 21.24 18.72
CA GLY A 217 -14.58 21.67 18.71
C GLY A 217 -15.56 20.60 18.21
N LEU A 218 -15.07 19.61 17.47
CA LEU A 218 -15.88 18.48 16.95
C LEU A 218 -15.65 17.19 17.75
N GLY A 219 -14.57 17.13 18.55
CA GLY A 219 -14.18 15.94 19.31
C GLY A 219 -13.89 14.73 18.40
N ALA A 220 -13.33 14.98 17.21
CA ALA A 220 -13.11 13.96 16.18
C ALA A 220 -11.89 14.28 15.32
N THR A 221 -11.34 13.26 14.68
CA THR A 221 -10.26 13.39 13.71
C THR A 221 -10.80 13.87 12.35
N THR A 222 -10.28 14.99 11.86
CA THR A 222 -10.75 15.62 10.62
C THR A 222 -9.63 15.83 9.61
N ALA A 223 -9.96 15.73 8.33
CA ALA A 223 -9.26 16.43 7.26
C ALA A 223 -10.10 17.65 6.89
N THR A 224 -9.53 18.85 6.95
CA THR A 224 -10.29 20.10 6.80
C THR A 224 -10.03 20.74 5.46
N TYR A 225 -11.11 21.05 4.74
CA TYR A 225 -11.12 21.82 3.50
C TYR A 225 -11.81 23.15 3.72
N ALA A 226 -11.22 24.24 3.27
CA ALA A 226 -11.78 25.54 3.51
C ALA A 226 -11.46 26.52 2.37
N THR A 227 -12.35 27.50 2.15
CA THR A 227 -12.10 28.59 1.21
C THR A 227 -12.80 29.86 1.66
N ALA A 228 -12.35 31.02 1.14
CA ALA A 228 -13.02 32.27 1.41
C ALA A 228 -14.38 32.31 0.72
N VAL A 229 -15.39 32.79 1.45
CA VAL A 229 -16.64 33.28 0.86
C VAL A 229 -16.41 34.69 0.38
N ARG A 230 -16.76 34.97 -0.88
CA ARG A 230 -16.42 36.25 -1.52
C ARG A 230 -17.67 37.08 -1.78
N GLU A 231 -17.46 38.38 -1.76
CA GLU A 231 -18.52 39.39 -1.94
C GLU A 231 -19.33 39.13 -3.23
N GLY A 232 -20.62 39.01 -3.07
CA GLY A 232 -21.53 38.69 -4.18
C GLY A 232 -21.32 37.33 -4.84
N GLY A 233 -20.59 36.40 -4.23
CA GLY A 233 -20.26 35.08 -4.80
C GLY A 233 -19.35 35.15 -6.03
N ARG A 234 -18.69 36.29 -6.28
CA ARG A 234 -17.84 36.51 -7.46
C ARG A 234 -16.45 35.93 -7.24
N ALA A 235 -15.87 35.39 -8.29
CA ALA A 235 -14.55 34.76 -8.26
C ALA A 235 -13.46 35.73 -7.78
N ASP A 236 -13.53 36.98 -8.17
CA ASP A 236 -12.60 38.08 -7.84
C ASP A 236 -13.06 38.97 -6.68
N GLY A 237 -14.17 38.62 -6.02
CA GLY A 237 -14.72 39.36 -4.90
C GLY A 237 -13.76 39.35 -3.69
N ARG A 238 -13.79 40.46 -2.89
CA ARG A 238 -13.00 40.44 -1.64
C ARG A 238 -13.56 39.37 -0.69
N PRO A 239 -12.71 38.73 0.12
CA PRO A 239 -13.16 37.81 1.16
C PRO A 239 -14.06 38.52 2.18
N VAL A 240 -15.24 37.98 2.45
CA VAL A 240 -16.20 38.48 3.47
C VAL A 240 -16.39 37.48 4.61
N GLY A 241 -15.75 36.34 4.52
CA GLY A 241 -15.73 35.27 5.53
C GLY A 241 -15.18 34.01 4.95
N ALA A 242 -15.33 32.91 5.67
CA ALA A 242 -14.81 31.60 5.26
C ALA A 242 -15.83 30.48 5.48
N LEU A 243 -15.82 29.50 4.58
CA LEU A 243 -16.50 28.23 4.73
C LEU A 243 -15.47 27.14 5.01
N GLY A 244 -15.65 26.41 6.13
CA GLY A 244 -14.90 25.21 6.49
C GLY A 244 -15.76 23.97 6.38
N ALA A 245 -15.23 22.94 5.71
CA ALA A 245 -15.82 21.62 5.58
C ALA A 245 -14.95 20.59 6.33
N PHE A 246 -15.51 20.00 7.37
CA PHE A 246 -14.80 19.07 8.25
C PHE A 246 -15.14 17.63 7.86
N PHE A 247 -14.22 17.01 7.12
CA PHE A 247 -14.37 15.65 6.62
C PHE A 247 -14.10 14.63 7.73
N ASP A 248 -14.97 13.62 7.88
CA ASP A 248 -14.82 12.52 8.85
C ASP A 248 -13.68 11.59 8.43
N TRP A 249 -12.45 11.99 8.78
CA TRP A 249 -11.27 11.25 8.39
C TRP A 249 -11.25 9.85 8.98
N GLU A 250 -11.53 9.71 10.27
CA GLU A 250 -11.41 8.42 10.97
C GLU A 250 -12.24 7.33 10.29
N HIS A 251 -13.52 7.59 10.05
CA HIS A 251 -14.42 6.62 9.43
C HIS A 251 -14.04 6.32 7.99
N GLN A 252 -13.73 7.35 7.20
CA GLN A 252 -13.44 7.19 5.77
C GLN A 252 -12.10 6.50 5.55
N ALA A 253 -11.05 6.92 6.25
CA ALA A 253 -9.74 6.32 6.13
C ALA A 253 -9.71 4.87 6.61
N GLN A 254 -10.44 4.56 7.70
CA GLN A 254 -10.58 3.20 8.20
C GLN A 254 -11.24 2.29 7.17
N THR A 255 -12.30 2.76 6.50
CA THR A 255 -12.95 2.02 5.41
C THR A 255 -11.98 1.71 4.27
N ILE A 256 -11.08 2.64 3.94
CA ILE A 256 -10.08 2.46 2.88
C ILE A 256 -9.06 1.39 3.29
N VAL A 257 -8.44 1.51 4.47
CA VAL A 257 -7.38 0.57 4.88
C VAL A 257 -7.91 -0.84 5.15
N GLU A 258 -9.13 -0.97 5.67
CA GLU A 258 -9.81 -2.26 5.86
C GLU A 258 -10.31 -2.85 4.53
N GLY A 259 -10.63 -2.00 3.55
CA GLY A 259 -11.13 -2.36 2.23
C GLY A 259 -10.08 -2.88 1.26
N VAL A 260 -8.78 -2.78 1.57
CA VAL A 260 -7.71 -3.30 0.71
C VAL A 260 -7.89 -4.81 0.48
N ARG A 261 -7.83 -5.21 -0.80
CA ARG A 261 -8.13 -6.58 -1.24
C ARG A 261 -6.98 -7.54 -0.93
N LEU A 262 -6.90 -7.95 0.32
CA LEU A 262 -6.02 -9.00 0.82
C LEU A 262 -6.79 -10.31 0.99
N THR A 263 -6.14 -11.43 0.70
CA THR A 263 -6.64 -12.75 1.09
C THR A 263 -6.68 -12.88 2.62
N PRO A 264 -7.46 -13.81 3.20
CA PRO A 264 -7.46 -14.01 4.66
C PRO A 264 -6.06 -14.22 5.25
N ALA A 265 -5.22 -15.03 4.62
CA ALA A 265 -3.86 -15.30 5.07
C ALA A 265 -2.95 -14.06 4.95
N GLU A 266 -3.06 -13.27 3.86
CA GLU A 266 -2.33 -12.01 3.73
C GLU A 266 -2.76 -11.00 4.81
N ARG A 267 -4.04 -10.94 5.14
CA ARG A 267 -4.58 -10.00 6.13
C ARG A 267 -4.02 -10.24 7.54
N GLU A 268 -3.78 -11.49 7.93
CA GLU A 268 -3.19 -11.84 9.23
C GLU A 268 -1.74 -11.36 9.37
N SER A 269 -1.01 -11.25 8.26
CA SER A 269 0.42 -10.88 8.26
C SER A 269 0.68 -9.47 7.72
N THR A 270 -0.35 -8.75 7.22
CA THR A 270 -0.16 -7.45 6.55
C THR A 270 -0.85 -6.32 7.29
N ARG A 271 -0.10 -5.28 7.59
CA ARG A 271 -0.59 -4.00 8.10
C ARG A 271 -0.71 -3.01 6.95
N VAL A 272 -1.90 -2.45 6.75
CA VAL A 272 -2.16 -1.39 5.75
C VAL A 272 -2.14 -0.04 6.45
N LEU A 273 -1.41 0.92 5.89
CA LEU A 273 -1.18 2.23 6.47
C LEU A 273 -1.47 3.35 5.46
N LEU A 274 -2.01 4.45 5.95
CA LEU A 274 -1.93 5.76 5.31
C LEU A 274 -1.01 6.62 6.16
N LEU A 275 -0.03 7.26 5.55
CA LEU A 275 0.99 8.04 6.24
C LEU A 275 1.00 9.47 5.67
N ASP A 276 1.30 10.46 6.52
CA ASP A 276 1.63 11.80 6.04
C ASP A 276 3.03 11.85 5.41
N ARG A 277 3.40 13.01 4.90
CA ARG A 277 4.73 13.26 4.29
C ARG A 277 5.91 12.99 5.21
N ASP A 278 5.70 13.07 6.53
CA ASP A 278 6.72 12.87 7.57
C ASP A 278 6.63 11.47 8.21
N GLY A 279 5.80 10.58 7.65
CA GLY A 279 5.61 9.22 8.10
C GLY A 279 4.67 9.03 9.29
N LEU A 280 3.94 10.10 9.72
CA LEU A 280 2.94 9.96 10.78
C LEU A 280 1.79 9.07 10.29
N VAL A 281 1.39 8.10 11.09
CA VAL A 281 0.27 7.21 10.77
C VAL A 281 -1.05 7.97 10.83
N LEU A 282 -1.69 8.17 9.68
CA LEU A 282 -2.99 8.82 9.54
C LEU A 282 -4.16 7.82 9.64
N ALA A 283 -3.93 6.57 9.23
CA ALA A 283 -4.83 5.45 9.41
C ALA A 283 -4.05 4.13 9.35
N ALA A 284 -4.56 3.12 10.04
CA ALA A 284 -3.97 1.78 10.08
C ALA A 284 -5.06 0.70 10.13
N SER A 285 -4.88 -0.40 9.41
CA SER A 285 -5.85 -1.51 9.39
C SER A 285 -6.05 -2.18 10.75
N ASP A 286 -5.05 -2.09 11.63
CA ASP A 286 -5.06 -2.57 13.01
C ASP A 286 -5.45 -1.48 14.03
N ARG A 287 -5.70 -0.24 13.58
CA ARG A 287 -6.02 0.95 14.39
C ARG A 287 -4.94 1.35 15.39
N VAL A 288 -3.73 0.80 15.27
CA VAL A 288 -2.62 1.09 16.19
C VAL A 288 -1.81 2.29 15.69
N GLY A 289 -1.41 3.15 16.62
CA GLY A 289 -0.46 4.25 16.35
C GLY A 289 -1.03 5.45 15.60
N VAL A 290 -2.33 5.50 15.30
CA VAL A 290 -2.95 6.62 14.55
C VAL A 290 -2.70 7.95 15.27
N LEU A 291 -2.16 8.92 14.55
CA LEU A 291 -1.72 10.26 14.98
C LEU A 291 -0.61 10.28 16.05
N HIS A 292 0.06 9.14 16.30
CA HIS A 292 1.12 9.05 17.30
C HIS A 292 2.38 8.36 16.80
N GLU A 293 2.24 7.30 16.01
CA GLU A 293 3.33 6.52 15.46
C GLU A 293 3.89 7.18 14.19
N ARG A 294 5.22 7.13 14.03
CA ARG A 294 5.87 7.49 12.78
C ARG A 294 6.57 6.28 12.19
N VAL A 295 6.29 6.03 10.92
CA VAL A 295 6.90 4.94 10.13
C VAL A 295 7.85 5.56 9.12
N ALA A 296 9.14 5.26 9.25
CA ALA A 296 10.14 5.70 8.28
C ALA A 296 10.09 4.78 7.05
N LEU A 297 9.73 5.32 5.88
CA LEU A 297 9.78 4.61 4.61
C LEU A 297 11.15 4.77 3.95
N CYS A 298 11.72 3.65 3.49
CA CYS A 298 12.91 3.65 2.64
C CYS A 298 12.47 3.82 1.19
N THR A 299 12.25 5.07 0.75
CA THR A 299 11.74 5.36 -0.59
C THR A 299 12.82 5.52 -1.64
N ASP A 300 14.08 5.81 -1.23
CA ASP A 300 15.20 6.13 -2.12
C ASP A 300 14.83 7.19 -3.17
N GLY A 301 13.92 8.12 -2.81
CA GLY A 301 13.42 9.16 -3.70
C GLY A 301 12.46 8.67 -4.79
N GLN A 302 12.02 7.42 -4.74
CA GLN A 302 11.03 6.87 -5.68
C GLN A 302 9.60 7.16 -5.20
N PRO A 303 8.67 7.44 -6.12
CA PRO A 303 7.27 7.68 -5.78
C PRO A 303 6.53 6.39 -5.37
N SER A 304 7.00 5.24 -5.80
CA SER A 304 6.47 3.92 -5.39
C SER A 304 7.55 2.87 -5.47
N GLY A 305 7.43 1.83 -4.68
CA GLY A 305 8.42 0.76 -4.67
C GLY A 305 8.20 -0.26 -3.58
N THR A 306 9.19 -1.15 -3.46
CA THR A 306 9.19 -2.19 -2.44
C THR A 306 10.59 -2.37 -1.87
N TYR A 307 10.67 -2.70 -0.60
CA TYR A 307 11.90 -3.11 0.05
C TYR A 307 11.62 -4.16 1.12
N THR A 308 12.66 -4.91 1.49
CA THR A 308 12.60 -5.89 2.58
C THR A 308 13.57 -5.45 3.68
N ALA A 309 13.07 -5.38 4.91
CA ALA A 309 13.84 -5.06 6.10
C ALA A 309 13.29 -5.82 7.30
N ASP A 310 14.15 -6.31 8.18
CA ASP A 310 13.80 -6.94 9.46
C ASP A 310 12.71 -8.04 9.36
N GLY A 311 12.78 -8.89 8.32
CA GLY A 311 11.82 -9.96 8.10
C GLY A 311 10.44 -9.48 7.63
N THR A 312 10.34 -8.24 7.16
CA THR A 312 9.13 -7.67 6.57
C THR A 312 9.36 -7.24 5.13
N THR A 313 8.36 -7.39 4.26
CA THR A 313 8.33 -6.73 2.95
C THR A 313 7.38 -5.54 3.02
N VAL A 314 7.87 -4.37 2.61
CA VAL A 314 7.10 -3.13 2.56
C VAL A 314 6.87 -2.75 1.10
N GLY A 315 5.60 -2.53 0.74
CA GLY A 315 5.21 -1.88 -0.50
C GLY A 315 4.67 -0.50 -0.19
N PHE A 316 5.07 0.52 -0.94
CA PHE A 316 4.65 1.91 -0.72
C PHE A 316 4.34 2.64 -2.02
N ALA A 317 3.49 3.65 -1.93
CA ALA A 317 3.23 4.58 -3.01
C ALA A 317 2.90 5.98 -2.47
N LEU A 318 3.53 6.99 -3.05
CA LEU A 318 3.22 8.40 -2.83
C LEU A 318 1.92 8.77 -3.54
N THR A 319 1.13 9.65 -2.95
CA THR A 319 -0.03 10.28 -3.60
C THR A 319 0.32 10.81 -4.99
N PRO A 320 -0.35 10.32 -6.06
CA PRO A 320 -0.16 10.87 -7.40
C PRO A 320 -0.96 12.16 -7.63
N GLY A 321 -1.92 12.47 -6.72
CA GLY A 321 -2.95 13.46 -6.95
C GLY A 321 -4.10 12.92 -7.83
N TYR A 322 -5.11 13.74 -7.99
CA TYR A 322 -6.23 13.42 -8.87
C TYR A 322 -6.81 14.70 -9.50
N GLU A 323 -6.92 14.76 -10.84
CA GLU A 323 -7.36 15.93 -11.58
C GLU A 323 -6.57 17.20 -11.20
N THR A 324 -7.22 18.20 -10.64
CA THR A 324 -6.61 19.45 -10.18
C THR A 324 -6.12 19.40 -8.72
N TYR A 325 -6.31 18.28 -8.05
CA TYR A 325 -5.85 18.07 -6.68
C TYR A 325 -4.45 17.45 -6.66
N PRO A 326 -3.43 18.16 -6.18
CA PRO A 326 -2.04 17.67 -6.24
C PRO A 326 -1.70 16.62 -5.17
N GLY A 327 -2.66 16.30 -4.27
CA GLY A 327 -2.38 15.52 -3.07
C GLY A 327 -1.68 16.33 -1.97
N LEU A 328 -1.54 15.72 -0.79
CA LEU A 328 -0.88 16.32 0.37
C LEU A 328 0.54 15.76 0.62
N GLY A 329 1.08 14.99 -0.33
CA GLY A 329 2.37 14.32 -0.16
C GLY A 329 2.29 13.09 0.75
N TRP A 330 1.12 12.50 0.86
CA TRP A 330 0.87 11.32 1.70
C TRP A 330 1.26 10.03 0.99
N TYR A 331 1.42 8.96 1.78
CA TYR A 331 1.75 7.63 1.29
C TYR A 331 0.70 6.61 1.68
N GLY A 332 0.39 5.71 0.75
CA GLY A 332 -0.13 4.39 1.08
C GLY A 332 1.04 3.45 1.34
N ALA A 333 0.94 2.59 2.36
CA ALA A 333 1.97 1.60 2.63
C ALA A 333 1.35 0.28 3.15
N LEU A 334 1.91 -0.83 2.70
CA LEU A 334 1.58 -2.16 3.19
C LEU A 334 2.84 -2.82 3.75
N VAL A 335 2.79 -3.22 5.01
CA VAL A 335 3.89 -3.87 5.74
C VAL A 335 3.49 -5.33 5.99
N GLN A 336 4.12 -6.26 5.29
CA GLN A 336 3.85 -7.70 5.40
C GLN A 336 4.98 -8.43 6.11
N ARG A 337 4.67 -9.18 7.18
CA ARG A 337 5.59 -10.07 7.89
C ARG A 337 5.74 -11.40 7.15
N HIS A 338 6.92 -11.98 7.21
CA HIS A 338 7.23 -13.31 6.65
C HIS A 338 7.05 -14.41 7.67
#